data_b63768e8103f4589911bfacacb794e9c
#
_entry.id   b63768e8103f4589911bfacacb794e9c
#
_cell.length_a   1.000
_cell.length_b   1.000
_cell.length_c   1.000
_cell.angle_alpha   90.00
_cell.angle_beta   90.00
_cell.angle_gamma   90.00
#
_symmetry.space_group_name_H-M   'P 1'
#
loop_
_entity.id
_entity.type
_entity.pdbx_description
1 polymer ?
#
loop_
_entity_poly.entity_id
_entity_poly.type
_entity_poly.pdbx_seq_one_letter_code
_entity_poly.pdbx_strand_id
1 'polypeptide(L)'
;YGGAYINPNDQLVILLSDITKENKRNIENILGSGNFILKKCTFTYAYLKQIMNTVTKSYQENSQHPSIMQNISYIRFQEDKNCIVIGLLEFSEKRISEFRENISDSPAIKFEAASGYNSIESKFQLFSGTFVRNSKSIYQDRINTTASLGYRATMSDGSKGFVVSGHFLWEGGSLYYPITEEGPFEFIGSCVKSQTSGKIDAAFCTIDTDICDLLQIPHTNVHMIPVRSVPIGCIVRMHRGQYANTGKITSANVWATFKNGTKIGEMYTADYTSEPGDSGSAIYVSTAHNESALVGIHQGRST
;
A
#
# COMPACT_ATOMS: atom_id res chain seq x y z
N TYR A 1 -25.87 -28.46 -6.81
CA TYR A 1 -24.86 -27.77 -7.63
C TYR A 1 -23.56 -27.59 -6.84
N GLY A 2 -22.43 -27.99 -7.43
CA GLY A 2 -21.11 -27.97 -6.80
C GLY A 2 -20.12 -26.97 -7.42
N GLY A 3 -20.52 -26.28 -8.48
CA GLY A 3 -19.68 -25.37 -9.26
C GLY A 3 -19.61 -25.78 -10.73
N ALA A 4 -18.92 -24.99 -11.54
CA ALA A 4 -18.66 -25.30 -12.95
C ALA A 4 -17.30 -24.70 -13.36
N TYR A 5 -16.64 -25.36 -14.32
CA TYR A 5 -15.36 -24.91 -14.85
C TYR A 5 -15.20 -25.37 -16.31
N ILE A 6 -14.27 -24.73 -17.02
CA ILE A 6 -13.84 -25.18 -18.35
C ILE A 6 -12.63 -26.10 -18.18
N ASN A 7 -12.69 -27.29 -18.75
CA ASN A 7 -11.58 -28.23 -18.70
C ASN A 7 -10.51 -27.91 -19.78
N PRO A 8 -9.33 -28.55 -19.76
CA PRO A 8 -8.28 -28.31 -20.76
C PRO A 8 -8.66 -28.60 -22.21
N ASN A 9 -9.78 -29.26 -22.45
CA ASN A 9 -10.33 -29.54 -23.79
C ASN A 9 -11.43 -28.55 -24.19
N ASP A 10 -11.49 -27.39 -23.55
CA ASP A 10 -12.49 -26.32 -23.76
C ASP A 10 -13.94 -26.76 -23.59
N GLN A 11 -14.17 -27.74 -22.71
CA GLN A 11 -15.51 -28.24 -22.43
C GLN A 11 -16.01 -27.74 -21.07
N LEU A 12 -17.25 -27.28 -21.02
CA LEU A 12 -17.91 -26.90 -19.78
C LEU A 12 -18.18 -28.17 -18.93
N VAL A 13 -17.63 -28.17 -17.72
CA VAL A 13 -17.89 -29.21 -16.71
C VAL A 13 -18.77 -28.62 -15.62
N ILE A 14 -19.89 -29.27 -15.35
CA ILE A 14 -20.83 -28.86 -14.29
C ILE A 14 -20.81 -29.90 -13.19
N LEU A 15 -20.58 -29.45 -11.97
CA LEU A 15 -20.52 -30.30 -10.78
C LEU A 15 -21.88 -30.37 -10.11
N LEU A 16 -22.37 -31.57 -9.88
CA LEU A 16 -23.64 -31.85 -9.21
C LEU A 16 -23.45 -32.81 -8.05
N SER A 17 -24.17 -32.60 -6.96
CA SER A 17 -24.21 -33.55 -5.84
C SER A 17 -24.87 -34.87 -6.26
N ASP A 18 -25.82 -34.80 -7.19
CA ASP A 18 -26.46 -35.94 -7.77
C ASP A 18 -26.74 -35.77 -9.27
N ILE A 19 -26.44 -36.79 -10.09
CA ILE A 19 -26.58 -36.74 -11.54
C ILE A 19 -27.82 -37.60 -11.90
N THR A 20 -28.98 -36.94 -11.99
CA THR A 20 -30.24 -37.55 -12.42
C THR A 20 -30.56 -37.22 -13.88
N LYS A 21 -31.45 -38.01 -14.50
CA LYS A 21 -31.96 -37.71 -15.84
C LYS A 21 -32.69 -36.35 -15.88
N GLU A 22 -33.35 -35.99 -14.79
CA GLU A 22 -34.06 -34.73 -14.64
C GLU A 22 -33.07 -33.58 -14.59
N ASN A 23 -32.03 -33.62 -13.74
CA ASN A 23 -31.00 -32.59 -13.66
C ASN A 23 -30.29 -32.37 -15.00
N LYS A 24 -29.98 -33.47 -15.72
CA LYS A 24 -29.39 -33.37 -17.06
C LYS A 24 -30.31 -32.64 -18.01
N ARG A 25 -31.60 -33.01 -18.06
CA ARG A 25 -32.59 -32.37 -18.94
C ARG A 25 -32.79 -30.89 -18.60
N ASN A 26 -32.82 -30.56 -17.32
CA ASN A 26 -32.94 -29.15 -16.88
C ASN A 26 -31.74 -28.30 -17.34
N ILE A 27 -30.55 -28.86 -17.23
CA ILE A 27 -29.32 -28.16 -17.70
C ILE A 27 -29.31 -28.02 -19.21
N GLU A 28 -29.69 -29.08 -19.95
CA GLU A 28 -29.84 -29.03 -21.42
C GLU A 28 -30.84 -27.96 -21.86
N ASN A 29 -31.96 -27.83 -21.16
CA ASN A 29 -32.94 -26.79 -21.43
C ASN A 29 -32.41 -25.37 -21.18
N ILE A 30 -31.55 -25.17 -20.16
CA ILE A 30 -30.98 -23.87 -19.82
C ILE A 30 -29.86 -23.49 -20.81
N LEU A 31 -29.00 -24.43 -21.16
CA LEU A 31 -27.85 -24.16 -22.01
C LEU A 31 -28.13 -24.25 -23.52
N GLY A 32 -29.27 -24.79 -23.91
CA GLY A 32 -29.64 -24.94 -25.31
C GLY A 32 -28.80 -25.93 -26.12
N SER A 33 -27.86 -26.63 -25.48
CA SER A 33 -26.98 -27.60 -26.13
C SER A 33 -26.56 -28.73 -25.16
N GLY A 34 -26.23 -29.90 -25.69
CA GLY A 34 -25.68 -31.02 -24.92
C GLY A 34 -24.13 -31.03 -24.79
N ASN A 35 -23.46 -29.93 -25.14
CA ASN A 35 -22.00 -29.91 -25.18
C ASN A 35 -21.39 -29.49 -23.80
N PHE A 36 -21.73 -30.26 -22.79
CA PHE A 36 -21.18 -30.16 -21.44
C PHE A 36 -20.97 -31.52 -20.79
N ILE A 37 -20.14 -31.54 -19.77
CA ILE A 37 -19.85 -32.74 -18.97
C ILE A 37 -20.47 -32.56 -17.59
N LEU A 38 -21.22 -33.55 -17.12
CA LEU A 38 -21.66 -33.62 -15.74
C LEU A 38 -20.71 -34.49 -14.93
N LYS A 39 -20.25 -33.97 -13.81
CA LYS A 39 -19.46 -34.70 -12.82
C LYS A 39 -20.11 -34.64 -11.44
N LYS A 40 -20.01 -35.75 -10.69
CA LYS A 40 -20.42 -35.76 -9.29
C LYS A 40 -19.43 -34.98 -8.44
N CYS A 41 -19.92 -34.12 -7.54
CA CYS A 41 -19.13 -33.40 -6.56
C CYS A 41 -19.33 -33.96 -5.16
N THR A 42 -18.34 -33.75 -4.30
CA THR A 42 -18.39 -34.08 -2.88
C THR A 42 -19.10 -32.99 -2.08
N PHE A 43 -18.82 -31.74 -2.41
CA PHE A 43 -19.32 -30.56 -1.70
C PHE A 43 -20.19 -29.72 -2.61
N THR A 44 -21.27 -29.17 -2.05
CA THR A 44 -22.09 -28.20 -2.78
C THR A 44 -21.36 -26.84 -2.83
N TYR A 45 -21.66 -26.05 -3.86
CA TYR A 45 -21.11 -24.71 -3.99
C TYR A 45 -21.49 -23.81 -2.79
N ALA A 46 -22.72 -23.94 -2.28
CA ALA A 46 -23.19 -23.21 -1.12
C ALA A 46 -22.33 -23.54 0.13
N TYR A 47 -22.03 -24.82 0.35
CA TYR A 47 -21.16 -25.25 1.44
C TYR A 47 -19.74 -24.70 1.28
N LEU A 48 -19.15 -24.83 0.09
CA LEU A 48 -17.81 -24.31 -0.19
C LEU A 48 -17.75 -22.78 0.01
N LYS A 49 -18.80 -22.06 -0.43
CA LYS A 49 -18.90 -20.60 -0.22
C LYS A 49 -19.00 -20.26 1.27
N GLN A 50 -19.73 -21.02 2.05
CA GLN A 50 -19.80 -20.82 3.50
C GLN A 50 -18.42 -21.00 4.16
N ILE A 51 -17.69 -22.06 3.82
CA ILE A 51 -16.34 -22.29 4.34
C ILE A 51 -15.38 -21.18 3.91
N MET A 52 -15.42 -20.78 2.63
CA MET A 52 -14.62 -19.67 2.11
C MET A 52 -14.88 -18.38 2.93
N ASN A 53 -16.14 -18.04 3.16
CA ASN A 53 -16.51 -16.86 3.96
C ASN A 53 -15.99 -16.95 5.41
N THR A 54 -16.05 -18.12 6.03
CA THR A 54 -15.50 -18.33 7.38
C THR A 54 -14.01 -18.08 7.42
N VAL A 55 -13.26 -18.69 6.49
CA VAL A 55 -11.81 -18.58 6.43
C VAL A 55 -11.39 -17.14 6.09
N THR A 56 -12.02 -16.52 5.08
CA THR A 56 -11.68 -15.15 4.66
C THR A 56 -12.04 -14.11 5.73
N LYS A 57 -13.12 -14.31 6.47
CA LYS A 57 -13.45 -13.45 7.60
C LYS A 57 -12.36 -13.50 8.68
N SER A 58 -11.95 -14.71 9.09
CA SER A 58 -10.84 -14.87 10.06
C SER A 58 -9.53 -14.27 9.54
N TYR A 59 -9.26 -14.40 8.24
CA TYR A 59 -8.08 -13.84 7.58
C TYR A 59 -8.08 -12.30 7.60
N GLN A 60 -9.22 -11.67 7.33
CA GLN A 60 -9.37 -10.21 7.33
C GLN A 60 -9.33 -9.61 8.75
N GLU A 61 -9.97 -10.27 9.70
CA GLU A 61 -10.04 -9.78 11.09
C GLU A 61 -8.71 -9.92 11.85
N ASN A 62 -7.81 -10.82 11.43
CA ASN A 62 -6.41 -11.05 11.89
C ASN A 62 -6.14 -10.87 13.42
N SER A 63 -7.17 -10.75 14.24
CA SER A 63 -7.06 -10.31 15.63
C SER A 63 -6.93 -11.45 16.63
N GLN A 64 -7.50 -12.63 16.34
CA GLN A 64 -7.56 -13.73 17.29
C GLN A 64 -6.42 -14.75 17.14
N HIS A 65 -5.94 -14.98 15.91
CA HIS A 65 -4.90 -15.97 15.61
C HIS A 65 -3.85 -15.43 14.63
N PRO A 66 -3.11 -14.36 14.98
CA PRO A 66 -2.22 -13.67 14.04
C PRO A 66 -1.11 -14.57 13.47
N SER A 67 -0.57 -15.50 14.26
CA SER A 67 0.48 -16.42 13.79
C SER A 67 -0.02 -17.41 12.72
N ILE A 68 -1.30 -17.81 12.79
CA ILE A 68 -1.92 -18.68 11.78
C ILE A 68 -2.15 -17.87 10.50
N MET A 69 -2.70 -16.65 10.64
CA MET A 69 -3.01 -15.79 9.50
C MET A 69 -1.76 -15.33 8.75
N GLN A 70 -0.68 -15.02 9.44
CA GLN A 70 0.61 -14.67 8.84
C GLN A 70 1.28 -15.83 8.08
N ASN A 71 0.89 -17.06 8.37
CA ASN A 71 1.38 -18.24 7.65
C ASN A 71 0.61 -18.50 6.34
N ILE A 72 -0.49 -17.80 6.08
CA ILE A 72 -1.30 -17.97 4.87
C ILE A 72 -0.78 -17.05 3.78
N SER A 73 -0.33 -17.62 2.67
CA SER A 73 0.05 -16.88 1.46
C SER A 73 -1.16 -16.57 0.57
N TYR A 74 -2.07 -17.53 0.44
CA TYR A 74 -3.30 -17.36 -0.35
C TYR A 74 -4.40 -18.33 0.07
N ILE A 75 -5.62 -17.96 -0.27
CA ILE A 75 -6.84 -18.78 -0.16
C ILE A 75 -7.50 -18.73 -1.51
N ARG A 76 -7.80 -19.92 -2.09
CA ARG A 76 -8.45 -19.99 -3.40
C ARG A 76 -9.54 -21.05 -3.43
N PHE A 77 -10.54 -20.77 -4.23
CA PHE A 77 -11.54 -21.74 -4.62
C PHE A 77 -10.99 -22.54 -5.81
N GLN A 78 -10.99 -23.85 -5.71
CA GLN A 78 -10.50 -24.72 -6.78
C GLN A 78 -11.68 -25.58 -7.29
N GLU A 79 -12.35 -25.08 -8.33
CA GLU A 79 -13.60 -25.64 -8.83
C GLU A 79 -13.39 -27.04 -9.40
N ASP A 80 -12.33 -27.28 -10.15
CA ASP A 80 -12.01 -28.56 -10.78
C ASP A 80 -11.80 -29.70 -9.76
N LYS A 81 -11.34 -29.35 -8.56
CA LYS A 81 -11.12 -30.26 -7.43
C LYS A 81 -12.24 -30.20 -6.38
N ASN A 82 -13.22 -29.32 -6.58
CA ASN A 82 -14.35 -29.11 -5.67
C ASN A 82 -13.91 -28.89 -4.21
N CYS A 83 -12.92 -28.01 -3.99
CA CYS A 83 -12.36 -27.73 -2.68
C CYS A 83 -11.88 -26.28 -2.55
N ILE A 84 -11.54 -25.89 -1.32
CA ILE A 84 -10.81 -24.66 -1.01
C ILE A 84 -9.36 -25.03 -0.75
N VAL A 85 -8.44 -24.32 -1.38
CA VAL A 85 -7.01 -24.53 -1.19
C VAL A 85 -6.43 -23.36 -0.40
N ILE A 86 -5.63 -23.68 0.62
CA ILE A 86 -4.90 -22.73 1.44
C ILE A 86 -3.40 -22.98 1.25
N GLY A 87 -2.70 -21.98 0.72
CA GLY A 87 -1.25 -22.00 0.59
C GLY A 87 -0.58 -21.53 1.87
N LEU A 88 0.26 -22.38 2.47
CA LEU A 88 0.98 -22.08 3.70
C LEU A 88 2.46 -21.80 3.39
N LEU A 89 3.02 -20.75 3.99
CA LEU A 89 4.44 -20.41 3.92
C LEU A 89 5.30 -21.47 4.63
N GLU A 90 4.94 -21.80 5.86
CA GLU A 90 5.47 -22.93 6.60
C GLU A 90 4.47 -24.09 6.48
N PHE A 91 4.73 -24.99 5.55
CA PHE A 91 3.89 -26.17 5.31
C PHE A 91 4.34 -27.31 6.22
N SER A 92 3.63 -27.54 7.33
CA SER A 92 3.90 -28.60 8.29
C SER A 92 2.60 -29.13 8.91
N GLU A 93 2.62 -30.37 9.40
CA GLU A 93 1.47 -30.97 10.10
C GLU A 93 1.05 -30.14 11.33
N LYS A 94 2.00 -29.55 12.02
CA LYS A 94 1.74 -28.66 13.15
C LYS A 94 0.90 -27.45 12.72
N ARG A 95 1.29 -26.76 11.65
CA ARG A 95 0.55 -25.59 11.14
C ARG A 95 -0.82 -25.93 10.60
N ILE A 96 -0.95 -27.09 9.97
CA ILE A 96 -2.23 -27.60 9.51
C ILE A 96 -3.16 -27.90 10.70
N SER A 97 -2.65 -28.55 11.76
CA SER A 97 -3.43 -28.80 12.98
C SER A 97 -3.85 -27.53 13.68
N GLU A 98 -2.93 -26.56 13.85
CA GLU A 98 -3.23 -25.24 14.42
C GLU A 98 -4.36 -24.53 13.64
N PHE A 99 -4.33 -24.58 12.31
CA PHE A 99 -5.39 -24.02 11.48
C PHE A 99 -6.72 -24.74 11.69
N ARG A 100 -6.72 -26.07 11.67
CA ARG A 100 -7.92 -26.90 11.83
C ARG A 100 -8.59 -26.67 13.16
N GLU A 101 -7.82 -26.61 14.23
CA GLU A 101 -8.33 -26.42 15.61
C GLU A 101 -8.93 -25.03 15.83
N ASN A 102 -8.38 -24.01 15.21
CA ASN A 102 -8.71 -22.62 15.54
C ASN A 102 -9.57 -21.90 14.49
N ILE A 103 -9.54 -22.37 13.23
CA ILE A 103 -10.23 -21.68 12.10
C ILE A 103 -11.31 -22.55 11.49
N SER A 104 -10.95 -23.71 10.98
CA SER A 104 -11.93 -24.63 10.35
C SER A 104 -11.34 -25.99 10.11
N ASP A 105 -12.02 -27.04 10.60
CA ASP A 105 -11.67 -28.45 10.33
C ASP A 105 -12.49 -29.04 9.18
N SER A 106 -12.93 -28.20 8.24
CA SER A 106 -13.72 -28.68 7.10
C SER A 106 -12.90 -29.61 6.20
N PRO A 107 -13.43 -30.79 5.83
CA PRO A 107 -12.79 -31.69 4.87
C PRO A 107 -12.70 -31.11 3.45
N ALA A 108 -13.42 -30.02 3.17
CA ALA A 108 -13.34 -29.29 1.91
C ALA A 108 -12.07 -28.43 1.79
N ILE A 109 -11.32 -28.25 2.88
CA ILE A 109 -10.06 -27.49 2.87
C ILE A 109 -8.90 -28.43 2.57
N LYS A 110 -8.09 -28.03 1.60
CA LYS A 110 -6.80 -28.64 1.26
C LYS A 110 -5.68 -27.64 1.50
N PHE A 111 -4.56 -28.14 1.98
CA PHE A 111 -3.37 -27.31 2.21
C PHE A 111 -2.29 -27.67 1.19
N GLU A 112 -1.53 -26.66 0.77
CA GLU A 112 -0.35 -26.86 -0.07
C GLU A 112 0.77 -25.89 0.36
N ALA A 113 2.00 -26.24 0.05
CA ALA A 113 3.15 -25.38 0.30
C ALA A 113 3.12 -24.19 -0.66
N ALA A 114 3.23 -22.98 -0.11
CA ALA A 114 3.40 -21.77 -0.91
C ALA A 114 4.89 -21.46 -1.08
N SER A 115 5.29 -20.96 -2.24
CA SER A 115 6.66 -20.54 -2.53
C SER A 115 7.06 -19.22 -1.88
N GLY A 116 6.12 -18.50 -1.32
CA GLY A 116 6.28 -17.18 -0.70
C GLY A 116 4.96 -16.42 -0.67
N TYR A 117 5.00 -15.15 -0.28
CA TYR A 117 3.87 -14.25 -0.46
C TYR A 117 3.69 -13.92 -1.94
N ASN A 118 2.45 -13.64 -2.34
CA ASN A 118 2.18 -13.11 -3.67
C ASN A 118 2.84 -11.74 -3.78
N SER A 119 3.70 -11.55 -4.77
CA SER A 119 4.29 -10.25 -5.08
C SER A 119 3.28 -9.40 -5.86
N ILE A 120 3.25 -8.11 -5.57
CA ILE A 120 2.56 -7.15 -6.43
C ILE A 120 3.42 -6.97 -7.67
N GLU A 121 2.92 -7.36 -8.85
CA GLU A 121 3.67 -7.26 -10.10
C GLU A 121 3.82 -5.82 -10.60
N SER A 122 2.94 -4.90 -10.19
CA SER A 122 3.04 -3.48 -10.51
C SER A 122 3.71 -2.71 -9.37
N LYS A 123 4.82 -2.04 -9.69
CA LYS A 123 5.46 -1.11 -8.76
C LYS A 123 4.71 0.22 -8.73
N PHE A 124 4.51 0.74 -7.53
CA PHE A 124 4.02 2.11 -7.38
C PHE A 124 5.11 3.10 -7.80
N GLN A 125 4.75 4.07 -8.61
CA GLN A 125 5.65 5.19 -8.90
C GLN A 125 5.51 6.24 -7.81
N LEU A 126 6.51 6.32 -6.93
CA LEU A 126 6.59 7.31 -5.87
C LEU A 126 7.47 8.48 -6.32
N PHE A 127 6.95 9.68 -6.14
CA PHE A 127 7.62 10.91 -6.49
C PHE A 127 7.40 11.98 -5.43
N SER A 128 8.19 13.05 -5.49
CA SER A 128 8.01 14.22 -4.63
C SER A 128 6.56 14.72 -4.70
N GLY A 129 5.96 14.98 -3.54
CA GLY A 129 4.56 15.41 -3.42
C GLY A 129 3.54 14.26 -3.38
N THR A 130 3.94 12.99 -3.51
CA THR A 130 3.03 11.86 -3.29
C THR A 130 2.52 11.85 -1.86
N PHE A 131 1.20 11.79 -1.69
CA PHE A 131 0.59 11.68 -0.37
C PHE A 131 0.86 10.33 0.26
N VAL A 132 1.18 10.36 1.55
CA VAL A 132 1.50 9.19 2.36
C VAL A 132 0.81 9.25 3.73
N ARG A 133 0.66 8.09 4.35
CA ARG A 133 0.14 7.95 5.72
C ARG A 133 1.15 7.23 6.62
N ASN A 134 1.07 7.47 7.90
CA ASN A 134 1.85 6.73 8.89
C ASN A 134 0.97 5.69 9.63
N SER A 135 1.58 4.76 10.36
CA SER A 135 0.86 3.71 11.09
C SER A 135 -0.17 4.23 12.09
N LYS A 136 0.06 5.38 12.73
CA LYS A 136 -0.93 5.97 13.66
C LYS A 136 -2.18 6.46 12.94
N SER A 137 -2.06 6.99 11.72
CA SER A 137 -3.20 7.46 10.96
C SER A 137 -4.09 6.33 10.45
N ILE A 138 -3.49 5.17 10.19
CA ILE A 138 -4.21 3.99 9.68
C ILE A 138 -4.96 3.27 10.81
N TYR A 139 -4.31 3.09 11.98
CA TYR A 139 -4.88 2.26 13.06
C TYR A 139 -5.68 3.03 14.11
N GLN A 140 -5.65 4.36 14.13
CA GLN A 140 -6.31 5.18 15.15
C GLN A 140 -7.45 6.07 14.63
N ASP A 141 -7.96 5.81 13.42
CA ASP A 141 -9.04 6.57 12.76
C ASP A 141 -8.81 8.11 12.71
N ARG A 142 -7.57 8.53 12.81
CA ARG A 142 -7.21 9.95 12.67
C ARG A 142 -7.11 10.30 11.20
N ILE A 143 -8.25 10.58 10.60
CA ILE A 143 -8.46 10.90 9.18
C ILE A 143 -7.54 12.03 8.64
N ASN A 144 -6.85 12.78 9.51
CA ASN A 144 -6.13 14.01 9.17
C ASN A 144 -4.61 13.94 9.33
N THR A 145 -3.99 12.76 9.32
CA THR A 145 -2.53 12.65 9.37
C THR A 145 -1.98 12.11 8.05
N THR A 146 -2.14 12.90 7.01
CA THR A 146 -1.45 12.73 5.73
C THR A 146 -0.24 13.69 5.70
N ALA A 147 0.79 13.29 4.96
CA ALA A 147 1.90 14.13 4.58
C ALA A 147 2.29 13.85 3.14
N SER A 148 3.23 14.59 2.62
CA SER A 148 3.77 14.40 1.28
C SER A 148 5.21 13.92 1.33
N LEU A 149 5.58 13.04 0.40
CA LEU A 149 6.98 12.71 0.15
C LEU A 149 7.71 13.97 -0.32
N GLY A 150 8.84 14.25 0.28
CA GLY A 150 9.67 15.41 -0.08
C GLY A 150 10.53 15.09 -1.29
N TYR A 151 11.79 14.85 -1.06
CA TYR A 151 12.72 14.52 -2.13
C TYR A 151 13.41 13.17 -1.89
N ARG A 152 13.78 12.55 -2.98
CA ARG A 152 14.58 11.32 -2.95
C ARG A 152 15.96 11.60 -2.37
N ALA A 153 16.41 10.74 -1.47
CA ALA A 153 17.73 10.82 -0.87
C ALA A 153 18.38 9.44 -0.78
N THR A 154 19.69 9.44 -0.59
CA THR A 154 20.46 8.22 -0.36
C THR A 154 21.34 8.45 0.87
N MET A 155 21.32 7.54 1.82
CA MET A 155 22.19 7.57 2.99
C MET A 155 23.61 7.13 2.62
N SER A 156 24.56 7.37 3.53
CA SER A 156 25.97 7.00 3.34
C SER A 156 26.21 5.50 3.21
N ASP A 157 25.31 4.67 3.71
CA ASP A 157 25.33 3.20 3.57
C ASP A 157 24.74 2.70 2.24
N GLY A 158 24.29 3.62 1.37
CA GLY A 158 23.66 3.31 0.09
C GLY A 158 22.14 3.11 0.15
N SER A 159 21.52 3.14 1.32
CA SER A 159 20.07 3.03 1.48
C SER A 159 19.35 4.16 0.76
N LYS A 160 18.39 3.81 -0.11
CA LYS A 160 17.58 4.76 -0.88
C LYS A 160 16.24 5.00 -0.21
N GLY A 161 15.73 6.22 -0.33
CA GLY A 161 14.45 6.57 0.27
C GLY A 161 14.04 8.00 -0.01
N PHE A 162 13.09 8.48 0.80
CA PHE A 162 12.57 9.84 0.75
C PHE A 162 12.76 10.57 2.09
N VAL A 163 12.92 11.87 1.99
CA VAL A 163 12.78 12.78 3.13
C VAL A 163 11.30 13.20 3.21
N VAL A 164 10.76 13.19 4.44
CA VAL A 164 9.42 13.67 4.80
C VAL A 164 9.55 14.61 6.01
N SER A 165 8.44 15.24 6.45
CA SER A 165 8.46 16.04 7.69
C SER A 165 8.72 15.16 8.91
N GLY A 166 9.59 15.64 9.82
CA GLY A 166 9.89 14.94 11.07
C GLY A 166 8.70 14.87 12.03
N HIS A 167 7.86 15.91 12.07
CA HIS A 167 6.65 15.91 12.91
C HIS A 167 5.59 14.91 12.46
N PHE A 168 5.67 14.42 11.23
CA PHE A 168 4.75 13.42 10.68
C PHE A 168 5.18 12.00 11.04
N LEU A 169 6.50 11.72 11.09
CA LEU A 169 6.99 10.36 11.21
C LEU A 169 8.18 10.27 12.19
N TRP A 170 8.14 9.31 13.10
CA TRP A 170 9.16 9.04 14.12
C TRP A 170 10.04 7.86 13.74
N GLU A 171 11.21 7.70 14.34
CA GLU A 171 12.10 6.57 14.12
C GLU A 171 11.40 5.23 14.40
N GLY A 172 11.53 4.28 13.47
CA GLY A 172 10.82 3.00 13.50
C GLY A 172 9.35 3.08 13.05
N GLY A 173 8.83 4.27 12.74
CA GLY A 173 7.48 4.44 12.21
C GLY A 173 7.36 3.93 10.76
N SER A 174 6.22 3.33 10.42
CA SER A 174 5.94 2.79 9.09
C SER A 174 5.26 3.81 8.20
N LEU A 175 5.59 3.75 6.92
CA LEU A 175 5.08 4.62 5.86
C LEU A 175 4.21 3.80 4.91
N TYR A 176 3.06 4.36 4.53
CA TYR A 176 2.07 3.70 3.70
C TYR A 176 1.62 4.60 2.54
N TYR A 177 1.41 3.97 1.39
CA TYR A 177 0.78 4.59 0.23
C TYR A 177 -0.73 4.29 0.23
N PRO A 178 -1.60 5.30 0.17
CA PRO A 178 -3.04 5.09 0.03
C PRO A 178 -3.36 4.74 -1.44
N ILE A 179 -3.89 3.56 -1.69
CA ILE A 179 -4.37 3.16 -3.03
C ILE A 179 -5.63 3.96 -3.40
N THR A 180 -6.49 4.20 -2.41
CA THR A 180 -7.58 5.18 -2.47
C THR A 180 -7.58 6.03 -1.20
N GLU A 181 -8.34 7.11 -1.14
CA GLU A 181 -8.40 7.97 0.05
C GLU A 181 -8.82 7.22 1.32
N GLU A 182 -9.67 6.20 1.19
CA GLU A 182 -10.21 5.39 2.29
C GLU A 182 -9.43 4.09 2.51
N GLY A 183 -8.43 3.76 1.66
CA GLY A 183 -7.67 2.50 1.67
C GLY A 183 -8.03 1.60 0.47
N PRO A 184 -7.45 0.43 0.33
CA PRO A 184 -6.42 -0.12 1.20
C PRO A 184 -5.11 0.68 1.19
N PHE A 185 -4.28 0.47 2.24
CA PHE A 185 -3.00 1.16 2.42
C PHE A 185 -1.87 0.16 2.23
N GLU A 186 -0.96 0.46 1.31
CA GLU A 186 0.18 -0.39 1.02
C GLU A 186 1.40 0.09 1.80
N PHE A 187 2.06 -0.83 2.54
CA PHE A 187 3.32 -0.52 3.21
C PHE A 187 4.40 -0.27 2.17
N ILE A 188 5.07 0.88 2.26
CA ILE A 188 6.10 1.29 1.30
C ILE A 188 7.47 1.50 1.92
N GLY A 189 7.58 1.51 3.24
CA GLY A 189 8.86 1.68 3.90
C GLY A 189 8.79 2.11 5.35
N SER A 190 9.94 2.36 5.95
CA SER A 190 10.09 2.69 7.36
C SER A 190 11.02 3.87 7.60
N CYS A 191 10.73 4.64 8.65
CA CYS A 191 11.57 5.74 9.09
C CYS A 191 12.82 5.24 9.81
N VAL A 192 13.97 5.58 9.29
CA VAL A 192 15.28 5.24 9.86
C VAL A 192 15.78 6.30 10.80
N LYS A 193 15.52 7.59 10.48
CA LYS A 193 15.97 8.73 11.26
C LYS A 193 14.96 9.85 11.20
N SER A 194 14.64 10.43 12.36
CA SER A 194 13.73 11.58 12.46
C SER A 194 14.26 12.61 13.44
N GLN A 195 14.08 13.89 13.11
CA GLN A 195 14.40 15.02 13.99
C GLN A 195 13.35 16.11 13.83
N THR A 196 12.84 16.60 14.96
CA THR A 196 11.85 17.68 15.02
C THR A 196 12.29 18.66 16.09
N SER A 197 13.43 19.32 15.89
CA SER A 197 13.98 20.26 16.87
C SER A 197 15.09 21.12 16.25
N GLY A 198 15.31 22.32 16.83
CA GLY A 198 16.35 23.20 16.42
C GLY A 198 16.11 23.79 15.02
N LYS A 199 16.86 23.37 14.04
CA LYS A 199 16.79 23.86 12.65
C LYS A 199 16.24 22.78 11.70
N ILE A 200 15.84 21.63 12.22
CA ILE A 200 15.46 20.44 11.43
C ILE A 200 14.08 19.97 11.87
N ASP A 201 13.21 19.80 10.88
CA ASP A 201 11.97 19.05 10.99
C ASP A 201 11.88 18.13 9.78
N ALA A 202 12.62 17.03 9.83
CA ALA A 202 12.75 16.09 8.73
C ALA A 202 12.91 14.66 9.24
N ALA A 203 12.40 13.70 8.48
CA ALA A 203 12.61 12.28 8.67
C ALA A 203 13.07 11.65 7.36
N PHE A 204 14.03 10.74 7.44
CA PHE A 204 14.44 9.90 6.31
C PHE A 204 13.78 8.53 6.43
N CYS A 205 13.11 8.12 5.37
CA CYS A 205 12.42 6.83 5.26
C CYS A 205 13.05 6.02 4.14
N THR A 206 13.52 4.82 4.46
CA THR A 206 13.84 3.83 3.43
C THR A 206 12.56 3.37 2.75
N ILE A 207 12.65 3.09 1.46
CA ILE A 207 11.52 2.64 0.65
C ILE A 207 11.82 1.24 0.14
N ASP A 208 10.82 0.39 0.18
CA ASP A 208 10.89 -0.96 -0.39
C ASP A 208 10.91 -0.85 -1.93
N THR A 209 12.10 -1.08 -2.50
CA THR A 209 12.31 -0.95 -3.95
C THR A 209 11.75 -2.11 -4.76
N ASP A 210 11.30 -3.18 -4.11
CA ASP A 210 10.60 -4.29 -4.78
C ASP A 210 9.14 -3.92 -5.06
N ILE A 211 8.57 -3.04 -4.23
CA ILE A 211 7.19 -2.58 -4.35
C ILE A 211 7.10 -1.23 -5.07
N CYS A 212 8.11 -0.36 -4.92
CA CYS A 212 8.05 1.03 -5.36
C CYS A 212 9.22 1.42 -6.26
N ASP A 213 8.93 2.15 -7.33
CA ASP A 213 9.92 2.89 -8.10
C ASP A 213 10.05 4.32 -7.57
N LEU A 214 11.29 4.75 -7.36
CA LEU A 214 11.60 6.06 -6.81
C LEU A 214 11.86 7.06 -7.94
N LEU A 215 10.91 7.97 -8.18
CA LEU A 215 11.07 9.10 -9.08
C LEU A 215 11.26 10.39 -8.27
N GLN A 216 12.05 11.34 -8.79
CA GLN A 216 12.29 12.58 -8.04
C GLN A 216 11.10 13.54 -8.12
N ILE A 217 10.82 14.04 -9.30
CA ILE A 217 9.72 14.99 -9.56
C ILE A 217 9.03 14.53 -10.84
N PRO A 218 7.69 14.46 -10.88
CA PRO A 218 6.97 14.08 -12.09
C PRO A 218 7.33 15.02 -13.24
N HIS A 219 7.49 14.45 -14.42
CA HIS A 219 7.67 15.17 -15.69
C HIS A 219 8.93 16.04 -15.82
N THR A 220 9.92 15.87 -14.94
CA THR A 220 11.18 16.61 -15.08
C THR A 220 12.37 15.66 -15.04
N ASN A 221 13.25 15.75 -16.02
CA ASN A 221 14.57 15.09 -16.02
C ASN A 221 15.57 15.84 -15.12
N VAL A 222 15.13 16.36 -13.98
CA VAL A 222 15.86 17.36 -13.25
C VAL A 222 16.69 16.75 -12.15
N HIS A 223 17.96 17.05 -12.15
CA HIS A 223 18.83 16.82 -11.00
C HIS A 223 18.54 17.85 -9.91
N MET A 224 18.18 17.41 -8.70
CA MET A 224 18.02 18.28 -7.56
C MET A 224 19.38 18.64 -6.98
N ILE A 225 19.75 19.90 -7.09
CA ILE A 225 21.00 20.44 -6.54
C ILE A 225 20.68 21.15 -5.20
N PRO A 226 21.33 20.81 -4.09
CA PRO A 226 21.14 21.53 -2.83
C PRO A 226 21.55 22.99 -2.96
N VAL A 227 20.70 23.92 -2.53
CA VAL A 227 21.00 25.35 -2.50
C VAL A 227 21.35 25.75 -1.09
N ARG A 228 22.46 26.48 -0.90
CA ARG A 228 22.88 26.96 0.42
C ARG A 228 22.07 28.15 0.91
N SER A 229 21.60 29.01 0.00
CA SER A 229 20.77 30.16 0.32
C SER A 229 19.91 30.55 -0.87
N VAL A 230 18.72 31.06 -0.61
CA VAL A 230 17.78 31.57 -1.61
C VAL A 230 17.46 33.03 -1.25
N PRO A 231 17.61 33.98 -2.19
CA PRO A 231 17.28 35.38 -1.94
C PRO A 231 15.78 35.59 -1.68
N ILE A 232 15.47 36.59 -0.84
CA ILE A 232 14.09 37.10 -0.70
C ILE A 232 13.61 37.60 -2.07
N GLY A 233 12.36 37.27 -2.42
CA GLY A 233 11.76 37.57 -3.73
C GLY A 233 12.01 36.52 -4.78
N CYS A 234 12.86 35.50 -4.53
CA CYS A 234 13.04 34.37 -5.43
C CYS A 234 11.76 33.53 -5.56
N ILE A 235 11.45 33.12 -6.79
CA ILE A 235 10.30 32.26 -7.07
C ILE A 235 10.65 30.84 -6.68
N VAL A 236 9.82 30.24 -5.84
CA VAL A 236 9.89 28.84 -5.42
C VAL A 236 8.65 28.08 -5.83
N ARG A 237 8.79 26.78 -5.97
CA ARG A 237 7.70 25.87 -6.26
C ARG A 237 7.64 24.79 -5.19
N MET A 238 6.43 24.52 -4.71
CA MET A 238 6.10 23.39 -3.84
C MET A 238 5.44 22.32 -4.65
N HIS A 239 5.99 21.11 -4.65
CA HIS A 239 5.41 20.00 -5.41
C HIS A 239 4.29 19.34 -4.61
N ARG A 240 3.12 19.18 -5.24
CA ARG A 240 1.92 18.58 -4.66
C ARG A 240 1.32 17.58 -5.65
N GLY A 241 1.55 16.28 -5.43
CA GLY A 241 1.09 15.25 -6.37
C GLY A 241 1.61 15.54 -7.79
N GLN A 242 0.70 15.76 -8.73
CA GLN A 242 1.04 16.09 -10.12
C GLN A 242 1.13 17.60 -10.40
N TYR A 243 0.88 18.44 -9.40
CA TYR A 243 0.86 19.90 -9.51
C TYR A 243 1.98 20.54 -8.71
N ALA A 244 2.30 21.78 -9.04
CA ALA A 244 3.22 22.60 -8.26
C ALA A 244 2.58 23.95 -7.95
N ASN A 245 2.52 24.30 -6.67
CA ASN A 245 2.17 25.65 -6.23
C ASN A 245 3.39 26.54 -6.31
N THR A 246 3.22 27.75 -6.82
CA THR A 246 4.30 28.71 -7.02
C THR A 246 4.10 29.91 -6.12
N GLY A 247 5.18 30.41 -5.53
CA GLY A 247 5.20 31.62 -4.73
C GLY A 247 6.60 32.19 -4.65
N LYS A 248 6.76 33.29 -3.87
CA LYS A 248 8.03 33.98 -3.65
C LYS A 248 8.47 33.81 -2.21
N ILE A 249 9.77 33.67 -1.99
CA ILE A 249 10.36 33.80 -0.64
C ILE A 249 10.08 35.18 -0.10
N THR A 250 9.43 35.28 1.05
CA THR A 250 9.06 36.52 1.70
C THR A 250 9.98 36.88 2.88
N SER A 251 10.55 35.85 3.54
CA SER A 251 11.49 36.04 4.65
C SER A 251 12.47 34.87 4.74
N ALA A 252 13.61 35.10 5.38
CA ALA A 252 14.63 34.10 5.68
C ALA A 252 15.01 34.16 7.17
N ASN A 253 15.64 33.12 7.68
CA ASN A 253 16.05 32.96 9.07
C ASN A 253 14.89 33.12 10.10
N VAL A 254 13.71 32.62 9.72
CA VAL A 254 12.51 32.71 10.56
C VAL A 254 12.55 31.60 11.63
N TRP A 255 12.22 31.99 12.87
CA TRP A 255 11.94 31.04 13.96
C TRP A 255 10.45 31.03 14.24
N ALA A 256 9.85 29.84 14.21
CA ALA A 256 8.44 29.70 14.51
C ALA A 256 8.19 28.69 15.63
N THR A 257 7.12 28.92 16.41
CA THR A 257 6.60 27.99 17.39
C THR A 257 5.31 27.38 16.83
N PHE A 258 5.27 26.08 16.71
CA PHE A 258 4.10 25.34 16.25
C PHE A 258 3.13 25.07 17.40
N LYS A 259 1.85 24.75 17.08
CA LYS A 259 0.79 24.52 18.09
C LYS A 259 1.14 23.48 19.15
N ASN A 260 1.96 22.49 18.81
CA ASN A 260 2.44 21.46 19.73
C ASN A 260 3.62 21.90 20.61
N GLY A 261 4.01 23.18 20.56
CA GLY A 261 5.13 23.76 21.31
C GLY A 261 6.51 23.55 20.65
N THR A 262 6.60 22.84 19.55
CA THR A 262 7.86 22.65 18.83
C THR A 262 8.35 23.97 18.25
N LYS A 263 9.65 24.27 18.41
CA LYS A 263 10.30 25.44 17.86
C LYS A 263 11.30 25.04 16.78
N ILE A 264 11.11 25.56 15.58
CA ILE A 264 12.00 25.33 14.44
C ILE A 264 12.51 26.68 13.92
N GLY A 265 13.77 26.72 13.61
CA GLY A 265 14.45 27.97 13.19
C GLY A 265 15.17 27.87 11.86
N GLU A 266 15.71 29.01 11.46
CA GLU A 266 16.41 29.21 10.17
C GLU A 266 15.57 28.80 8.95
N MET A 267 14.25 28.96 9.06
CA MET A 267 13.32 28.65 7.98
C MET A 267 13.19 29.81 6.98
N TYR A 268 12.69 29.49 5.81
CA TYR A 268 12.14 30.45 4.86
C TYR A 268 10.62 30.54 5.00
N THR A 269 10.04 31.70 4.74
CA THR A 269 8.61 31.84 4.47
C THR A 269 8.40 32.19 3.00
N ALA A 270 7.31 31.72 2.42
CA ALA A 270 6.92 32.01 1.06
C ALA A 270 5.40 32.21 0.96
N ASP A 271 4.93 32.89 -0.08
CA ASP A 271 3.53 33.29 -0.25
C ASP A 271 2.68 32.32 -1.10
N TYR A 272 3.20 31.12 -1.39
CA TYR A 272 2.38 30.09 -2.05
C TYR A 272 1.28 29.54 -1.12
N THR A 273 0.19 29.09 -1.70
CA THR A 273 -0.89 28.43 -0.95
C THR A 273 -0.52 27.00 -0.58
N SER A 274 -0.88 26.57 0.63
CA SER A 274 -0.71 25.19 1.10
C SER A 274 -1.92 24.72 1.89
N GLU A 275 -2.11 23.39 1.96
CA GLU A 275 -3.22 22.74 2.64
C GLU A 275 -2.70 21.65 3.60
N PRO A 276 -3.54 21.16 4.53
CA PRO A 276 -3.23 19.98 5.33
C PRO A 276 -2.86 18.79 4.43
N GLY A 277 -1.74 18.12 4.75
CA GLY A 277 -1.18 17.05 3.91
C GLY A 277 0.01 17.46 3.05
N ASP A 278 0.23 18.76 2.82
CA ASP A 278 1.38 19.26 2.07
C ASP A 278 2.70 19.20 2.85
N SER A 279 2.64 19.00 4.17
CA SER A 279 3.84 18.82 5.01
C SER A 279 4.74 17.75 4.45
N GLY A 280 6.02 18.07 4.27
CA GLY A 280 7.02 17.20 3.65
C GLY A 280 7.27 17.47 2.17
N SER A 281 6.35 18.10 1.45
CA SER A 281 6.51 18.43 0.02
C SER A 281 7.82 19.14 -0.27
N ALA A 282 8.52 18.75 -1.34
CA ALA A 282 9.76 19.41 -1.75
C ALA A 282 9.52 20.83 -2.22
N ILE A 283 10.38 21.74 -1.77
CA ILE A 283 10.46 23.13 -2.22
C ILE A 283 11.71 23.30 -3.07
N TYR A 284 11.55 23.85 -4.25
CA TYR A 284 12.64 24.02 -5.20
C TYR A 284 12.52 25.31 -6.03
N VAL A 285 13.65 25.74 -6.59
CA VAL A 285 13.72 26.77 -7.62
C VAL A 285 14.08 26.14 -8.97
N SER A 286 13.47 26.61 -10.04
CA SER A 286 13.86 26.21 -11.39
C SER A 286 15.06 27.05 -11.86
N THR A 287 16.08 26.40 -12.39
CA THR A 287 17.25 27.05 -12.95
C THR A 287 17.14 27.16 -14.50
N ALA A 288 18.03 27.92 -15.13
CA ALA A 288 18.00 28.18 -16.57
C ALA A 288 18.26 26.95 -17.45
N HIS A 289 18.69 25.82 -16.90
CA HIS A 289 19.09 24.62 -17.65
C HIS A 289 18.18 23.43 -17.46
N ASN A 290 16.88 23.63 -17.20
CA ASN A 290 15.95 22.58 -16.81
C ASN A 290 16.36 21.79 -15.57
N GLU A 291 17.20 22.35 -14.73
CA GLU A 291 17.57 21.83 -13.44
C GLU A 291 16.71 22.45 -12.35
N SER A 292 16.46 21.72 -11.27
CA SER A 292 15.83 22.27 -10.08
C SER A 292 16.80 22.25 -8.92
N ALA A 293 16.89 23.37 -8.23
CA ALA A 293 17.68 23.49 -7.02
C ALA A 293 16.78 23.30 -5.80
N LEU A 294 17.07 22.27 -4.99
CA LEU A 294 16.32 21.96 -3.79
C LEU A 294 16.57 23.03 -2.72
N VAL A 295 15.50 23.64 -2.23
CA VAL A 295 15.53 24.61 -1.14
C VAL A 295 15.28 23.92 0.21
N GLY A 296 14.35 22.98 0.26
CA GLY A 296 13.97 22.27 1.47
C GLY A 296 12.66 21.51 1.31
N ILE A 297 11.98 21.31 2.44
CA ILE A 297 10.65 20.71 2.50
C ILE A 297 9.66 21.64 3.19
N HIS A 298 8.40 21.55 2.79
CA HIS A 298 7.32 22.33 3.40
C HIS A 298 7.00 21.81 4.80
N GLN A 299 6.88 22.71 5.77
CA GLN A 299 6.62 22.36 7.17
C GLN A 299 5.19 22.68 7.60
N GLY A 300 4.64 23.77 7.12
CA GLY A 300 3.32 24.21 7.52
C GLY A 300 3.05 25.64 7.09
N ARG A 301 1.90 26.17 7.51
CA ARG A 301 1.44 27.53 7.23
C ARG A 301 1.15 28.32 8.50
N SER A 302 1.29 29.62 8.45
CA SER A 302 0.69 30.52 9.45
C SER A 302 -0.84 30.49 9.29
N THR A 303 -1.53 30.39 10.40
CA THR A 303 -3.00 30.44 10.48
C THR A 303 -3.45 31.89 10.60
#